data_53bf35f0d766fe390cce83ca19896d73
#
_entry.id   53bf35f0d766fe390cce83ca19896d73
#
_cell.length_a   1.000
_cell.length_b   1.000
_cell.length_c   1.000
_cell.angle_alpha   90.00
_cell.angle_beta   90.00
_cell.angle_gamma   90.00
#
_symmetry.space_group_name_H-M   'P 1'
#
loop_
_entity.id
_entity.type
_entity.pdbx_description
1 polymer ?
#
loop_
_entity_poly.entity_id
_entity_poly.type
_entity_poly.pdbx_seq_one_letter_code
_entity_poly.pdbx_strand_id
1 'polypeptide(L)'
;MKKRLTRRAEEMIESSLPHFPELNGKIITVGYTRKHLGSATVAYREGVVSRLVIRLKVRKLTYQTIGHELTHLIQGLAHAERARARSADRAKIPSGEKPCDIWTLARHELFCDDAPTYLRLPRALRESWPDYAAAVRALCMTAIDKRMSYRRYIHWLEAEIRKLAKAPLRENPIHQQLDLFLPNPSVAPPLAGRSRAPMP
;
A
#
# COMPACT_ATOMS: atom_id res chain seq x y z
N MET A 1 30.24 -6.91 -12.66
CA MET A 1 29.28 -8.01 -12.40
C MET A 1 27.90 -7.40 -12.09
N LYS A 2 26.87 -7.68 -12.89
CA LYS A 2 25.48 -7.38 -12.54
C LYS A 2 25.08 -8.29 -11.38
N LYS A 3 24.79 -7.75 -10.19
CA LYS A 3 24.29 -8.55 -9.08
C LYS A 3 22.86 -8.98 -9.39
N ARG A 4 22.62 -10.29 -9.38
CA ARG A 4 21.28 -10.87 -9.52
C ARG A 4 20.45 -10.51 -8.28
N LEU A 5 19.16 -10.31 -8.44
CA LEU A 5 18.23 -10.16 -7.32
C LEU A 5 18.26 -11.43 -6.46
N THR A 6 18.00 -11.29 -5.16
CA THR A 6 17.75 -12.46 -4.31
C THR A 6 16.37 -13.03 -4.66
N ARG A 7 16.21 -14.36 -4.58
CA ARG A 7 14.93 -15.03 -4.81
C ARG A 7 13.78 -14.38 -4.04
N ARG A 8 14.00 -14.08 -2.76
CA ARG A 8 13.01 -13.37 -1.93
C ARG A 8 12.61 -12.01 -2.51
N ALA A 9 13.56 -11.22 -3.02
CA ALA A 9 13.26 -9.92 -3.60
C ALA A 9 12.47 -10.06 -4.91
N GLU A 10 12.77 -11.06 -5.72
CA GLU A 10 12.01 -11.39 -6.93
C GLU A 10 10.58 -11.76 -6.59
N GLU A 11 10.36 -12.69 -5.67
CA GLU A 11 9.04 -13.14 -5.20
C GLU A 11 8.20 -11.98 -4.63
N MET A 12 8.80 -11.09 -3.81
CA MET A 12 8.11 -9.94 -3.26
C MET A 12 7.69 -8.93 -4.35
N ILE A 13 8.53 -8.70 -5.34
CA ILE A 13 8.21 -7.81 -6.47
C ILE A 13 7.10 -8.42 -7.32
N GLU A 14 7.19 -9.69 -7.66
CA GLU A 14 6.18 -10.42 -8.43
C GLU A 14 4.81 -10.41 -7.72
N SER A 15 4.79 -10.61 -6.39
CA SER A 15 3.56 -10.50 -5.58
C SER A 15 3.01 -9.07 -5.51
N SER A 16 3.86 -8.05 -5.65
CA SER A 16 3.42 -6.64 -5.61
C SER A 16 2.82 -6.15 -6.93
N LEU A 17 3.36 -6.57 -8.07
CA LEU A 17 3.01 -6.04 -9.38
C LEU A 17 1.52 -6.16 -9.76
N PRO A 18 0.79 -7.24 -9.44
CA PRO A 18 -0.64 -7.35 -9.73
C PRO A 18 -1.49 -6.21 -9.14
N HIS A 19 -1.02 -5.59 -8.06
CA HIS A 19 -1.70 -4.45 -7.43
C HIS A 19 -1.40 -3.10 -8.09
N PHE A 20 -0.63 -3.10 -9.19
CA PHE A 20 -0.23 -1.90 -9.95
C PHE A 20 -0.58 -2.03 -11.44
N PRO A 21 -1.87 -2.11 -11.79
CA PRO A 21 -2.31 -2.33 -13.17
C PRO A 21 -1.81 -1.26 -14.15
N GLU A 22 -1.51 -0.03 -13.67
CA GLU A 22 -0.94 1.06 -14.48
C GLU A 22 0.47 0.72 -15.01
N LEU A 23 1.12 -0.27 -14.41
CA LEU A 23 2.46 -0.74 -14.81
C LEU A 23 2.41 -1.99 -15.70
N ASN A 24 1.21 -2.52 -16.01
CA ASN A 24 1.06 -3.68 -16.88
C ASN A 24 1.69 -3.45 -18.26
N GLY A 25 2.41 -4.45 -18.76
CA GLY A 25 3.10 -4.39 -20.05
C GLY A 25 4.34 -3.47 -20.06
N LYS A 26 4.75 -2.89 -18.92
CA LYS A 26 5.95 -2.04 -18.86
C LYS A 26 7.15 -2.81 -18.31
N ILE A 27 8.31 -2.59 -18.92
CA ILE A 27 9.58 -3.18 -18.46
C ILE A 27 10.13 -2.33 -17.33
N ILE A 28 10.22 -2.92 -16.13
CA ILE A 28 10.79 -2.29 -14.94
C ILE A 28 12.16 -2.91 -14.67
N THR A 29 13.19 -2.09 -14.65
CA THR A 29 14.53 -2.53 -14.23
C THR A 29 14.65 -2.44 -12.73
N VAL A 30 15.01 -3.53 -12.07
CA VAL A 30 15.24 -3.56 -10.63
C VAL A 30 16.73 -3.57 -10.33
N GLY A 31 17.15 -2.75 -9.39
CA GLY A 31 18.54 -2.64 -8.94
C GLY A 31 18.64 -2.55 -7.42
N TYR A 32 19.87 -2.37 -6.93
CA TYR A 32 20.15 -2.24 -5.50
C TYR A 32 20.55 -0.81 -5.13
N THR A 33 20.17 -0.40 -3.92
CA THR A 33 20.68 0.81 -3.25
C THR A 33 21.27 0.47 -1.89
N ARG A 34 22.27 1.26 -1.44
CA ARG A 34 22.83 1.17 -0.10
C ARG A 34 22.44 2.38 0.77
N LYS A 35 22.10 3.50 0.14
CA LYS A 35 21.87 4.79 0.81
C LYS A 35 20.44 4.93 1.35
N HIS A 36 19.43 4.57 0.56
CA HIS A 36 18.01 4.75 0.87
C HIS A 36 17.31 3.39 0.99
N LEU A 37 16.12 3.34 1.57
CA LEU A 37 15.29 2.12 1.61
C LEU A 37 14.90 1.69 0.20
N GLY A 38 14.55 2.67 -0.64
CA GLY A 38 14.25 2.50 -2.04
C GLY A 38 14.53 3.77 -2.84
N SER A 39 14.44 3.70 -4.14
CA SER A 39 14.36 4.84 -5.05
C SER A 39 13.74 4.43 -6.38
N ALA A 40 12.89 5.28 -6.93
CA ALA A 40 12.31 5.11 -8.25
C ALA A 40 12.85 6.17 -9.23
N THR A 41 13.00 5.80 -10.49
CA THR A 41 13.43 6.71 -11.55
C THR A 41 12.64 6.42 -12.81
N VAL A 42 12.04 7.44 -13.39
CA VAL A 42 11.44 7.41 -14.72
C VAL A 42 12.31 8.24 -15.63
N ALA A 43 12.99 7.60 -16.59
CA ALA A 43 13.81 8.30 -17.57
C ALA A 43 13.00 8.56 -18.84
N TYR A 44 13.24 9.72 -19.43
CA TYR A 44 12.59 10.15 -20.67
C TYR A 44 13.64 10.38 -21.75
N ARG A 45 13.26 10.05 -22.99
CA ARG A 45 14.01 10.39 -24.19
C ARG A 45 13.02 11.00 -25.19
N GLU A 46 13.28 12.21 -25.63
CA GLU A 46 12.42 12.95 -26.58
C GLU A 46 10.94 13.01 -26.11
N GLY A 47 10.75 13.21 -24.79
CA GLY A 47 9.42 13.27 -24.19
C GLY A 47 8.69 11.92 -24.07
N VAL A 48 9.31 10.79 -24.47
CA VAL A 48 8.78 9.44 -24.29
C VAL A 48 9.47 8.76 -23.13
N VAL A 49 8.70 7.97 -22.34
CA VAL A 49 9.28 7.15 -21.28
C VAL A 49 10.20 6.10 -21.91
N SER A 50 11.49 6.19 -21.62
CA SER A 50 12.52 5.28 -22.14
C SER A 50 12.87 4.18 -21.15
N ARG A 51 12.75 4.44 -19.83
CA ARG A 51 13.14 3.48 -18.81
C ARG A 51 12.43 3.72 -17.50
N LEU A 52 11.98 2.62 -16.86
CA LEU A 52 11.49 2.58 -15.49
C LEU A 52 12.50 1.81 -14.63
N VAL A 53 12.93 2.39 -13.53
CA VAL A 53 13.93 1.78 -12.65
C VAL A 53 13.48 1.91 -11.20
N ILE A 54 13.51 0.82 -10.44
CA ILE A 54 13.46 0.86 -8.98
C ILE A 54 14.78 0.34 -8.42
N ARG A 55 15.23 0.89 -7.30
CA ARG A 55 16.38 0.40 -6.55
C ARG A 55 15.96 0.15 -5.12
N LEU A 56 16.28 -1.01 -4.58
CA LEU A 56 15.80 -1.47 -3.29
C LEU A 56 16.96 -1.84 -2.36
N LYS A 57 16.79 -1.59 -1.05
CA LYS A 57 17.74 -1.98 -0.01
C LYS A 57 17.39 -3.37 0.52
N VAL A 58 17.99 -4.39 -0.05
CA VAL A 58 17.62 -5.80 0.15
C VAL A 58 17.62 -6.24 1.62
N ARG A 59 18.50 -5.71 2.47
CA ARG A 59 18.57 -6.10 3.90
C ARG A 59 17.36 -5.61 4.74
N LYS A 60 16.57 -4.65 4.22
CA LYS A 60 15.39 -4.07 4.89
C LYS A 60 14.23 -3.98 3.89
N LEU A 61 14.07 -5.00 3.07
CA LEU A 61 13.03 -5.02 2.05
C LEU A 61 11.70 -5.38 2.68
N THR A 62 10.70 -4.52 2.47
CA THR A 62 9.30 -4.69 2.87
C THR A 62 8.40 -4.49 1.65
N TYR A 63 7.20 -5.04 1.69
CA TYR A 63 6.19 -4.77 0.64
C TYR A 63 5.81 -3.30 0.60
N GLN A 64 5.76 -2.64 1.77
CA GLN A 64 5.53 -1.20 1.86
C GLN A 64 6.57 -0.42 1.03
N THR A 65 7.86 -0.74 1.17
CA THR A 65 8.93 -0.09 0.40
C THR A 65 8.78 -0.36 -1.10
N ILE A 66 8.50 -1.59 -1.51
CA ILE A 66 8.29 -1.94 -2.93
C ILE A 66 7.11 -1.16 -3.49
N GLY A 67 5.97 -1.20 -2.81
CA GLY A 67 4.75 -0.48 -3.22
C GLY A 67 4.96 1.03 -3.33
N HIS A 68 5.71 1.61 -2.39
CA HIS A 68 6.08 3.03 -2.41
C HIS A 68 6.87 3.40 -3.68
N GLU A 69 7.89 2.61 -4.04
CA GLU A 69 8.69 2.86 -5.23
C GLU A 69 7.90 2.62 -6.54
N LEU A 70 7.03 1.61 -6.57
CA LEU A 70 6.13 1.39 -7.70
C LEU A 70 5.14 2.55 -7.86
N THR A 71 4.65 3.12 -6.75
CA THR A 71 3.79 4.31 -6.77
C THR A 71 4.52 5.52 -7.33
N HIS A 72 5.80 5.71 -7.01
CA HIS A 72 6.63 6.75 -7.62
C HIS A 72 6.78 6.58 -9.13
N LEU A 73 6.88 5.36 -9.65
CA LEU A 73 6.87 5.13 -11.09
C LEU A 73 5.58 5.62 -11.74
N ILE A 74 4.42 5.36 -11.11
CA ILE A 74 3.13 5.85 -11.61
C ILE A 74 3.06 7.37 -11.58
N GLN A 75 3.53 8.01 -10.50
CA GLN A 75 3.61 9.48 -10.44
C GLN A 75 4.46 10.04 -11.59
N GLY A 76 5.61 9.40 -11.86
CA GLY A 76 6.47 9.79 -12.97
C GLY A 76 5.77 9.63 -14.31
N LEU A 77 5.12 8.49 -14.58
CA LEU A 77 4.35 8.27 -15.80
C LEU A 77 3.26 9.33 -15.99
N ALA A 78 2.48 9.62 -14.93
CA ALA A 78 1.46 10.65 -14.95
C ALA A 78 2.04 12.06 -15.21
N HIS A 79 3.28 12.34 -14.78
CA HIS A 79 3.95 13.62 -15.06
C HIS A 79 4.24 13.78 -16.57
N ALA A 80 4.70 12.73 -17.23
CA ALA A 80 4.92 12.73 -18.69
C ALA A 80 3.63 12.98 -19.47
N GLU A 81 2.54 12.36 -19.05
CA GLU A 81 1.23 12.55 -19.67
C GLU A 81 0.68 13.97 -19.46
N ARG A 82 0.90 14.58 -18.28
CA ARG A 82 0.50 15.97 -18.00
C ARG A 82 1.24 16.98 -18.86
N ALA A 83 2.51 16.74 -19.13
CA ALA A 83 3.29 17.59 -20.04
C ALA A 83 2.72 17.60 -21.45
N ARG A 84 1.98 16.56 -21.83
CA ARG A 84 1.30 16.43 -23.13
C ARG A 84 -0.17 16.86 -23.10
N ALA A 85 -0.86 16.64 -21.99
CA ALA A 85 -2.28 16.96 -21.82
C ALA A 85 -2.46 18.13 -20.87
N ARG A 86 -3.09 19.23 -21.30
CA ARG A 86 -3.37 20.44 -20.50
C ARG A 86 -4.38 20.21 -19.35
N SER A 87 -4.84 18.98 -19.11
CA SER A 87 -5.86 18.64 -18.12
C SER A 87 -5.25 18.22 -16.79
N ALA A 88 -5.66 18.89 -15.70
CA ALA A 88 -5.37 18.50 -14.33
C ALA A 88 -6.34 17.38 -13.89
N ASP A 89 -6.06 16.15 -14.27
CA ASP A 89 -6.84 14.98 -13.84
C ASP A 89 -6.62 14.72 -12.34
N ARG A 90 -7.64 15.00 -11.52
CA ARG A 90 -7.62 14.77 -10.07
C ARG A 90 -7.58 13.29 -9.69
N ALA A 91 -7.94 12.38 -10.60
CA ALA A 91 -7.86 10.94 -10.35
C ALA A 91 -6.41 10.43 -10.28
N LYS A 92 -5.45 11.15 -10.88
CA LYS A 92 -4.03 10.75 -10.87
C LYS A 92 -3.39 10.96 -9.51
N ILE A 93 -2.46 10.08 -9.14
CA ILE A 93 -1.70 10.16 -7.89
C ILE A 93 -0.91 11.48 -7.86
N PRO A 94 -1.08 12.33 -6.83
CA PRO A 94 -0.29 13.56 -6.71
C PRO A 94 1.18 13.27 -6.52
N SER A 95 2.05 14.15 -6.98
CA SER A 95 3.50 14.04 -6.74
C SER A 95 3.84 14.20 -5.25
N GLY A 96 4.88 13.53 -4.80
CA GLY A 96 5.46 13.64 -3.46
C GLY A 96 5.35 12.36 -2.65
N GLU A 97 6.11 12.31 -1.57
CA GLU A 97 6.32 11.14 -0.72
C GLU A 97 5.06 10.74 0.07
N LYS A 98 4.38 11.70 0.71
CA LYS A 98 3.16 11.41 1.46
C LYS A 98 2.04 10.82 0.60
N PRO A 99 1.73 11.36 -0.60
CA PRO A 99 0.85 10.69 -1.53
C PRO A 99 1.30 9.27 -1.88
N CYS A 100 2.61 9.02 -2.06
CA CYS A 100 3.10 7.66 -2.28
C CYS A 100 2.72 6.72 -1.15
N ASP A 101 2.98 7.07 0.10
CA ASP A 101 2.59 6.27 1.26
C ASP A 101 1.08 6.01 1.29
N ILE A 102 0.26 7.06 1.09
CA ILE A 102 -1.20 6.99 1.13
C ILE A 102 -1.73 6.02 0.07
N TRP A 103 -1.29 6.16 -1.19
CA TRP A 103 -1.75 5.32 -2.30
C TRP A 103 -1.24 3.89 -2.17
N THR A 104 -0.02 3.68 -1.68
CA THR A 104 0.56 2.35 -1.44
C THR A 104 -0.26 1.59 -0.40
N LEU A 105 -0.51 2.18 0.77
CA LEU A 105 -1.31 1.55 1.82
C LEU A 105 -2.74 1.26 1.36
N ALA A 106 -3.38 2.19 0.64
CA ALA A 106 -4.75 2.04 0.18
C ALA A 106 -4.92 0.89 -0.83
N ARG A 107 -3.89 0.57 -1.64
CA ARG A 107 -3.97 -0.43 -2.72
C ARG A 107 -4.30 -1.83 -2.21
N HIS A 108 -3.53 -2.32 -1.25
CA HIS A 108 -3.71 -3.67 -0.72
C HIS A 108 -3.10 -3.80 0.67
N GLU A 109 -3.63 -4.72 1.48
CA GLU A 109 -3.14 -5.03 2.83
C GLU A 109 -1.69 -5.55 2.82
N LEU A 110 -1.26 -6.19 1.74
CA LEU A 110 0.12 -6.62 1.52
C LEU A 110 1.14 -5.51 1.80
N PHE A 111 0.79 -4.25 1.51
CA PHE A 111 1.66 -3.08 1.69
C PHE A 111 1.58 -2.48 3.09
N CYS A 112 0.90 -3.16 4.02
CA CYS A 112 0.81 -2.79 5.42
C CYS A 112 1.79 -3.57 6.32
N ASP A 113 2.75 -4.27 5.74
CA ASP A 113 3.76 -5.08 6.46
C ASP A 113 4.76 -4.23 7.26
N ASP A 114 4.91 -2.96 6.93
CA ASP A 114 5.73 -1.99 7.68
C ASP A 114 5.05 -0.62 7.71
N ALA A 115 5.39 0.17 8.73
CA ALA A 115 4.86 1.51 8.89
C ALA A 115 5.37 2.45 7.78
N PRO A 116 4.51 3.30 7.19
CA PRO A 116 4.91 4.24 6.15
C PRO A 116 5.96 5.23 6.67
N THR A 117 6.90 5.60 5.78
CA THR A 117 8.04 6.43 6.16
C THR A 117 7.69 7.91 6.26
N TYR A 118 6.92 8.43 5.31
CA TYR A 118 6.70 9.88 5.13
C TYR A 118 5.34 10.36 5.65
N LEU A 119 4.37 9.47 5.76
CA LEU A 119 3.11 9.79 6.44
C LEU A 119 3.37 9.98 7.94
N ARG A 120 2.91 11.10 8.49
CA ARG A 120 3.13 11.43 9.90
C ARG A 120 2.30 10.57 10.82
N LEU A 121 2.93 9.54 11.36
CA LEU A 121 2.35 8.68 12.39
C LEU A 121 2.84 9.10 13.77
N PRO A 122 1.96 9.16 14.79
CA PRO A 122 2.35 9.19 16.19
C PRO A 122 3.27 8.01 16.55
N ARG A 123 4.18 8.21 17.49
CA ARG A 123 5.17 7.19 17.88
C ARG A 123 4.48 5.89 18.33
N ALA A 124 3.45 5.98 19.14
CA ALA A 124 2.69 4.83 19.63
C ALA A 124 2.13 3.96 18.48
N LEU A 125 1.57 4.58 17.43
CA LEU A 125 1.08 3.84 16.26
C LEU A 125 2.21 3.17 15.48
N ARG A 126 3.35 3.82 15.39
CA ARG A 126 4.51 3.27 14.68
C ARG A 126 5.11 2.07 15.42
N GLU A 127 5.18 2.13 16.75
CA GLU A 127 5.69 1.05 17.60
C GLU A 127 4.75 -0.16 17.65
N SER A 128 3.43 0.07 17.53
CA SER A 128 2.39 -0.97 17.47
C SER A 128 1.74 -1.04 16.08
N TRP A 129 2.54 -0.89 15.03
CA TRP A 129 2.02 -0.78 13.66
C TRP A 129 1.06 -1.91 13.25
N PRO A 130 1.33 -3.21 13.53
CA PRO A 130 0.41 -4.28 13.16
C PRO A 130 -1.02 -4.09 13.67
N ASP A 131 -1.19 -3.51 14.86
CA ASP A 131 -2.50 -3.30 15.49
C ASP A 131 -3.30 -2.17 14.82
N TYR A 132 -2.63 -1.23 14.16
CA TYR A 132 -3.22 -0.05 13.55
C TYR A 132 -3.22 -0.05 12.02
N ALA A 133 -2.49 -0.97 11.41
CA ALA A 133 -2.26 -0.99 9.96
C ALA A 133 -3.58 -0.99 9.15
N ALA A 134 -4.53 -1.84 9.52
CA ALA A 134 -5.84 -1.93 8.86
C ALA A 134 -6.64 -0.63 9.00
N ALA A 135 -6.65 -0.02 10.20
CA ALA A 135 -7.35 1.23 10.45
C ALA A 135 -6.73 2.40 9.67
N VAL A 136 -5.40 2.50 9.66
CA VAL A 136 -4.69 3.53 8.89
C VAL A 136 -4.91 3.32 7.38
N ARG A 137 -4.93 2.07 6.89
CA ARG A 137 -5.26 1.75 5.50
C ARG A 137 -6.67 2.25 5.14
N ALA A 138 -7.67 1.97 5.96
CA ALA A 138 -9.05 2.45 5.74
C ALA A 138 -9.13 3.98 5.68
N LEU A 139 -8.40 4.68 6.56
CA LEU A 139 -8.29 6.13 6.52
C LEU A 139 -7.59 6.62 5.24
N CYS A 140 -6.58 5.92 4.73
CA CYS A 140 -5.94 6.24 3.45
C CYS A 140 -6.92 6.12 2.28
N MET A 141 -7.74 5.08 2.23
CA MET A 141 -8.79 4.91 1.21
C MET A 141 -9.79 6.09 1.27
N THR A 142 -10.31 6.41 2.45
CA THR A 142 -11.20 7.56 2.66
C THR A 142 -10.55 8.89 2.27
N ALA A 143 -9.24 9.05 2.51
CA ALA A 143 -8.50 10.26 2.14
C ALA A 143 -8.39 10.43 0.62
N ILE A 144 -8.24 9.33 -0.12
CA ILE A 144 -8.22 9.33 -1.59
C ILE A 144 -9.58 9.79 -2.13
N ASP A 145 -10.68 9.26 -1.60
CA ASP A 145 -12.04 9.67 -1.99
C ASP A 145 -12.29 11.16 -1.65
N LYS A 146 -11.92 11.58 -0.44
CA LYS A 146 -12.02 12.99 -0.02
C LYS A 146 -11.24 13.94 -0.90
N ARG A 147 -10.13 13.52 -1.47
CA ARG A 147 -9.29 14.38 -2.33
C ARG A 147 -10.07 14.94 -3.52
N MET A 148 -11.08 14.23 -4.00
CA MET A 148 -11.90 14.68 -5.14
C MET A 148 -12.60 16.00 -4.85
N SER A 149 -13.02 16.24 -3.61
CA SER A 149 -13.73 17.45 -3.17
C SER A 149 -12.92 18.33 -2.20
N TYR A 150 -11.92 17.77 -1.50
CA TYR A 150 -11.21 18.46 -0.42
C TYR A 150 -9.70 18.53 -0.64
N ARG A 151 -9.19 19.74 -0.89
CA ARG A 151 -7.79 19.97 -1.27
C ARG A 151 -6.80 19.63 -0.14
N ARG A 152 -7.20 19.77 1.13
CA ARG A 152 -6.34 19.50 2.32
C ARG A 152 -6.52 18.09 2.87
N TYR A 153 -6.82 17.11 2.04
CA TYR A 153 -7.09 15.73 2.43
C TYR A 153 -5.95 15.09 3.27
N ILE A 154 -4.67 15.43 3.01
CA ILE A 154 -3.54 14.92 3.80
C ILE A 154 -3.59 15.46 5.24
N HIS A 155 -3.89 16.73 5.44
CA HIS A 155 -4.04 17.29 6.79
C HIS A 155 -5.20 16.64 7.56
N TRP A 156 -6.30 16.40 6.86
CA TRP A 156 -7.42 15.67 7.42
C TRP A 156 -6.99 14.26 7.82
N LEU A 157 -6.34 13.51 6.94
CA LEU A 157 -5.84 12.17 7.22
C LEU A 157 -4.93 12.14 8.45
N GLU A 158 -3.92 13.00 8.49
CA GLU A 158 -2.98 13.09 9.63
C GLU A 158 -3.70 13.48 10.94
N ALA A 159 -4.81 14.23 10.88
CA ALA A 159 -5.64 14.53 12.03
C ALA A 159 -6.43 13.30 12.52
N GLU A 160 -7.03 12.53 11.62
CA GLU A 160 -7.74 11.29 11.97
C GLU A 160 -6.78 10.24 12.55
N ILE A 161 -5.59 10.07 11.95
CA ILE A 161 -4.55 9.19 12.48
C ILE A 161 -4.15 9.58 13.92
N ARG A 162 -4.05 10.89 14.23
CA ARG A 162 -3.79 11.34 15.60
C ARG A 162 -4.92 11.01 16.57
N LYS A 163 -6.18 10.97 16.10
CA LYS A 163 -7.32 10.53 16.94
C LYS A 163 -7.22 9.04 17.25
N LEU A 164 -6.85 8.20 16.26
CA LEU A 164 -6.61 6.78 16.50
C LEU A 164 -5.59 6.53 17.61
N ALA A 165 -4.51 7.31 17.66
CA ALA A 165 -3.49 7.18 18.70
C ALA A 165 -3.97 7.50 20.11
N LYS A 166 -5.06 8.27 20.24
CA LYS A 166 -5.63 8.68 21.53
C LYS A 166 -6.77 7.76 22.01
N ALA A 167 -7.38 7.02 21.09
CA ALA A 167 -8.45 6.08 21.42
C ALA A 167 -7.83 4.75 21.91
N PRO A 168 -8.31 4.17 23.01
CA PRO A 168 -7.90 2.83 23.41
C PRO A 168 -8.28 1.83 22.31
N LEU A 169 -7.40 0.86 22.06
CA LEU A 169 -7.56 -0.13 20.97
C LEU A 169 -8.92 -0.85 20.97
N ARG A 170 -9.50 -1.06 22.16
CA ARG A 170 -10.81 -1.73 22.33
C ARG A 170 -12.03 -0.86 21.99
N GLU A 171 -11.87 0.45 21.89
CA GLU A 171 -12.96 1.40 21.62
C GLU A 171 -12.92 1.95 20.20
N ASN A 172 -11.99 1.47 19.37
CA ASN A 172 -11.87 1.96 18.00
C ASN A 172 -13.02 1.42 17.15
N PRO A 173 -13.95 2.27 16.64
CA PRO A 173 -15.12 1.85 15.88
C PRO A 173 -14.77 1.09 14.60
N ILE A 174 -13.57 1.27 14.08
CA ILE A 174 -13.09 0.53 12.90
C ILE A 174 -12.77 -0.92 13.26
N HIS A 175 -12.22 -1.19 14.46
CA HIS A 175 -12.04 -2.56 14.95
C HIS A 175 -13.38 -3.26 15.20
N GLN A 176 -14.36 -2.55 15.77
CA GLN A 176 -15.72 -3.11 15.94
C GLN A 176 -16.41 -3.42 14.60
N GLN A 177 -16.18 -2.63 13.55
CA GLN A 177 -16.69 -2.92 12.21
C GLN A 177 -16.00 -4.13 11.56
N LEU A 178 -14.70 -4.33 11.78
CA LEU A 178 -13.99 -5.50 11.28
C LEU A 178 -14.43 -6.79 11.98
N ASP A 179 -14.70 -6.76 13.29
CA ASP A 179 -15.23 -7.91 14.04
C ASP A 179 -16.64 -8.34 13.58
N LEU A 180 -17.44 -7.41 13.05
CA LEU A 180 -18.77 -7.72 12.48
C LEU A 180 -18.67 -8.46 11.14
N PHE A 181 -17.56 -8.39 10.42
CA PHE A 181 -17.34 -9.05 9.13
C PHE A 181 -16.52 -10.35 9.24
N LEU A 182 -15.94 -10.65 10.41
CA LEU A 182 -15.31 -11.95 10.64
C LEU A 182 -16.37 -12.98 11.01
N PRO A 183 -16.43 -14.15 10.34
CA PRO A 183 -17.35 -15.21 10.71
C PRO A 183 -17.05 -15.66 12.15
N ASN A 184 -18.06 -15.60 13.01
CA ASN A 184 -17.96 -15.95 14.41
C ASN A 184 -17.50 -17.43 14.54
N PRO A 185 -16.31 -17.75 15.08
CA PRO A 185 -15.81 -19.11 15.16
C PRO A 185 -16.62 -20.01 16.12
N SER A 186 -17.62 -19.46 16.83
CA SER A 186 -18.44 -20.17 17.80
C SER A 186 -19.64 -20.94 17.22
N VAL A 187 -19.92 -20.84 15.92
CA VAL A 187 -21.01 -21.61 15.32
C VAL A 187 -20.43 -22.86 14.64
N ALA A 188 -20.03 -23.84 15.44
CA ALA A 188 -19.85 -25.20 14.92
C ALA A 188 -21.19 -25.74 14.43
N PRO A 189 -21.30 -26.28 13.20
CA PRO A 189 -22.52 -26.89 12.73
C PRO A 189 -22.84 -28.09 13.63
N PRO A 190 -24.15 -28.34 13.98
CA PRO A 190 -24.54 -29.49 14.77
C PRO A 190 -24.12 -30.77 14.04
N LEU A 191 -23.39 -31.62 14.74
CA LEU A 191 -22.98 -32.93 14.27
C LEU A 191 -24.26 -33.71 13.80
N ALA A 192 -24.35 -33.93 12.50
CA ALA A 192 -25.41 -34.78 11.90
C ALA A 192 -25.42 -36.15 12.57
N GLY A 193 -26.54 -36.48 13.20
CA GLY A 193 -26.75 -37.73 13.92
C GLY A 193 -26.48 -38.92 13.00
N ARG A 194 -25.60 -39.82 13.44
CA ARG A 194 -25.40 -41.14 12.84
C ARG A 194 -26.70 -41.95 12.97
N SER A 195 -27.42 -42.06 11.88
CA SER A 195 -28.49 -43.05 11.72
C SER A 195 -27.88 -44.45 11.81
N ARG A 196 -28.24 -45.20 12.86
CA ARG A 196 -27.96 -46.62 12.96
C ARG A 196 -28.91 -47.36 12.01
N ALA A 197 -28.38 -48.02 11.00
CA ALA A 197 -29.10 -49.01 10.21
C ALA A 197 -29.32 -50.30 11.06
N PRO A 198 -30.47 -50.93 10.97
CA PRO A 198 -30.69 -52.26 11.58
C PRO A 198 -30.04 -53.33 10.72
N MET A 199 -29.32 -54.23 11.37
CA MET A 199 -28.81 -55.45 10.76
C MET A 199 -29.90 -56.52 10.76
N PRO A 200 -29.90 -57.44 9.74
CA PRO A 200 -30.81 -58.56 9.61
C PRO A 200 -30.53 -59.72 10.58
#